data_ba03852bf2bfeff8542aa3a0b5b78af2
#
_entry.id   ba03852bf2bfeff8542aa3a0b5b78af2
#
_cell.length_a   1.000
_cell.length_b   1.000
_cell.length_c   1.000
_cell.angle_alpha   90.00
_cell.angle_beta   90.00
_cell.angle_gamma   90.00
#
_symmetry.space_group_name_H-M   'P 1'
#
loop_
_entity.id
_entity.type
_entity.pdbx_description
1 polymer ?
#
loop_
_entity_poly.entity_id
_entity_poly.type
_entity_poly.pdbx_seq_one_letter_code
_entity_poly.pdbx_strand_id
1 'polypeptide(L)'
;MGTVVVVGSLNVDLVVGLDRMPDPGETVMGRTLDQHPGGKGLNQAVAAARLGARVEMIGAVGSDDSGAWLRGIVTSEGIGDAGVRTVDGPSGTALIEVDRSGMNRIVVVPGANGKVTPDDVAAALSDIDDIAIVLTQGEVPLASIEAAMVVGKAKGARTILNPAPALDYPVDLLRAVDIVLPNEHEAAQLTGLDTSTLEGAQAAARHLVSLGVACAIITRGGDGAIWATAESSGSIPVFPVTPVDTVAAGDAFCGGLVAALAEGHELTEAFRWAAAAGGLATTKAGAVPSLPTRSELETLIKR
;
A
#
# COMPACT_ATOMS: atom_id res chain seq x y z
N MET A 1 5.83 -17.73 12.62
CA MET A 1 5.28 -16.67 11.78
C MET A 1 5.73 -15.34 12.37
N GLY A 2 6.58 -14.63 11.68
CA GLY A 2 7.10 -13.34 12.20
C GLY A 2 6.13 -12.19 11.98
N THR A 3 6.39 -11.07 12.61
CA THR A 3 5.51 -9.88 12.58
C THR A 3 5.72 -9.09 11.27
N VAL A 4 4.63 -8.66 10.64
CA VAL A 4 4.62 -7.65 9.58
C VAL A 4 4.45 -6.28 10.24
N VAL A 5 5.39 -5.38 10.05
CA VAL A 5 5.28 -4.00 10.51
C VAL A 5 4.97 -3.11 9.32
N VAL A 6 3.87 -2.38 9.38
CA VAL A 6 3.49 -1.41 8.36
C VAL A 6 3.76 -0.01 8.88
N VAL A 7 4.71 0.69 8.25
CA VAL A 7 5.00 2.10 8.53
C VAL A 7 4.31 2.94 7.46
N GLY A 8 3.22 3.64 7.81
CA GLY A 8 2.44 4.28 6.77
C GLY A 8 1.30 5.18 7.26
N SER A 9 0.49 5.58 6.32
CA SER A 9 -0.59 6.54 6.48
C SER A 9 -1.87 5.93 7.02
N LEU A 10 -2.62 6.77 7.73
CA LEU A 10 -4.02 6.55 8.12
C LEU A 10 -4.82 7.78 7.69
N ASN A 11 -5.79 7.60 6.79
CA ASN A 11 -6.58 8.69 6.24
C ASN A 11 -8.07 8.47 6.47
N VAL A 12 -8.78 9.59 6.56
CA VAL A 12 -10.22 9.62 6.31
C VAL A 12 -10.44 9.94 4.84
N ASP A 13 -11.07 9.03 4.11
CA ASP A 13 -11.45 9.24 2.72
C ASP A 13 -12.86 9.83 2.67
N LEU A 14 -12.98 11.08 2.23
CA LEU A 14 -14.25 11.79 2.01
C LEU A 14 -14.60 11.69 0.53
N VAL A 15 -15.58 10.86 0.21
CA VAL A 15 -16.00 10.58 -1.16
C VAL A 15 -17.24 11.37 -1.51
N VAL A 16 -17.11 12.30 -2.46
CA VAL A 16 -18.22 13.11 -2.98
C VAL A 16 -18.66 12.55 -4.32
N GLY A 17 -19.89 12.06 -4.39
CA GLY A 17 -20.51 11.67 -5.65
C GLY A 17 -21.05 12.90 -6.39
N LEU A 18 -20.68 13.03 -7.66
CA LEU A 18 -21.06 14.15 -8.55
C LEU A 18 -21.81 13.64 -9.79
N ASP A 19 -22.56 14.52 -10.44
CA ASP A 19 -23.07 14.24 -11.79
C ASP A 19 -21.99 14.40 -12.85
N ARG A 20 -21.16 15.42 -12.69
CA ARG A 20 -19.95 15.71 -13.47
C ARG A 20 -18.94 16.48 -12.64
N MET A 21 -17.69 16.47 -13.05
CA MET A 21 -16.67 17.31 -12.44
C MET A 21 -16.96 18.79 -12.67
N PRO A 22 -16.73 19.67 -11.66
CA PRO A 22 -16.81 21.11 -11.83
C PRO A 22 -15.67 21.64 -12.71
N ASP A 23 -15.97 22.66 -13.51
CA ASP A 23 -14.96 23.46 -14.18
C ASP A 23 -14.30 24.46 -13.21
N PRO A 24 -13.11 24.99 -13.52
CA PRO A 24 -12.47 26.01 -12.69
C PRO A 24 -13.40 27.21 -12.43
N GLY A 25 -13.64 27.51 -11.15
CA GLY A 25 -14.54 28.60 -10.73
C GLY A 25 -16.02 28.24 -10.68
N GLU A 26 -16.40 27.01 -11.01
CA GLU A 26 -17.78 26.55 -10.97
C GLU A 26 -18.16 25.96 -9.61
N THR A 27 -19.42 26.16 -9.21
CA THR A 27 -20.04 25.46 -8.07
C THR A 27 -21.05 24.45 -8.57
N VAL A 28 -20.88 23.18 -8.19
CA VAL A 28 -21.83 22.09 -8.51
C VAL A 28 -22.41 21.51 -7.23
N MET A 29 -23.60 20.91 -7.33
CA MET A 29 -24.22 20.18 -6.22
C MET A 29 -23.74 18.74 -6.21
N GLY A 30 -23.20 18.28 -5.07
CA GLY A 30 -22.91 16.88 -4.82
C GLY A 30 -24.18 16.06 -4.64
N ARG A 31 -24.13 14.77 -4.96
CA ARG A 31 -25.22 13.80 -4.78
C ARG A 31 -25.12 13.07 -3.44
N THR A 32 -23.93 12.66 -3.11
CA THR A 32 -23.59 11.91 -1.86
C THR A 32 -22.33 12.46 -1.25
N LEU A 33 -22.20 12.24 0.05
CA LEU A 33 -20.94 12.39 0.79
C LEU A 33 -20.82 11.17 1.69
N ASP A 34 -19.82 10.36 1.40
CA ASP A 34 -19.53 9.15 2.15
C ASP A 34 -18.16 9.28 2.84
N GLN A 35 -18.02 8.68 4.01
CA GLN A 35 -16.78 8.67 4.78
C GLN A 35 -16.30 7.24 4.96
N HIS A 36 -15.05 6.97 4.56
CA HIS A 36 -14.44 5.66 4.67
C HIS A 36 -13.07 5.73 5.35
N PRO A 37 -12.64 4.65 6.03
CA PRO A 37 -11.25 4.54 6.43
C PRO A 37 -10.40 4.26 5.20
N GLY A 38 -9.24 4.89 5.11
CA GLY A 38 -8.32 4.80 4.00
C GLY A 38 -6.88 5.13 4.39
N GLY A 39 -6.09 5.48 3.40
CA GLY A 39 -4.64 5.60 3.49
C GLY A 39 -3.95 4.28 3.18
N LYS A 40 -2.91 4.35 2.34
CA LYS A 40 -2.22 3.14 1.85
C LYS A 40 -1.65 2.29 2.99
N GLY A 41 -1.13 2.92 4.05
CA GLY A 41 -0.64 2.21 5.22
C GLY A 41 -1.74 1.40 5.88
N LEU A 42 -2.88 2.02 6.20
CA LEU A 42 -4.02 1.32 6.82
C LEU A 42 -4.56 0.22 5.90
N ASN A 43 -4.77 0.51 4.61
CA ASN A 43 -5.30 -0.47 3.67
C ASN A 43 -4.41 -1.71 3.59
N GLN A 44 -3.08 -1.54 3.46
CA GLN A 44 -2.13 -2.65 3.35
C GLN A 44 -2.01 -3.42 4.67
N ALA A 45 -2.07 -2.73 5.81
CA ALA A 45 -2.09 -3.37 7.13
C ALA A 45 -3.34 -4.25 7.31
N VAL A 46 -4.53 -3.71 6.99
CA VAL A 46 -5.80 -4.45 7.05
C VAL A 46 -5.80 -5.63 6.08
N ALA A 47 -5.32 -5.43 4.84
CA ALA A 47 -5.23 -6.52 3.88
C ALA A 47 -4.36 -7.66 4.41
N ALA A 48 -3.18 -7.36 4.95
CA ALA A 48 -2.29 -8.37 5.52
C ALA A 48 -2.90 -9.08 6.74
N ALA A 49 -3.55 -8.32 7.65
CA ALA A 49 -4.18 -8.89 8.86
C ALA A 49 -5.34 -9.83 8.51
N ARG A 50 -6.23 -9.43 7.59
CA ARG A 50 -7.35 -10.27 7.14
C ARG A 50 -6.90 -11.54 6.43
N LEU A 51 -5.68 -11.52 5.87
CA LEU A 51 -5.06 -12.69 5.24
C LEU A 51 -4.26 -13.55 6.23
N GLY A 52 -4.28 -13.20 7.53
CA GLY A 52 -3.76 -14.02 8.61
C GLY A 52 -2.41 -13.61 9.15
N ALA A 53 -1.79 -12.53 8.65
CA ALA A 53 -0.53 -12.04 9.19
C ALA A 53 -0.72 -11.41 10.59
N ARG A 54 0.27 -11.56 11.47
CA ARG A 54 0.39 -10.71 12.66
C ARG A 54 0.92 -9.35 12.21
N VAL A 55 0.14 -8.29 12.42
CA VAL A 55 0.47 -6.95 11.93
C VAL A 55 0.59 -5.95 13.07
N GLU A 56 1.62 -5.12 13.02
CA GLU A 56 1.81 -3.93 13.85
C GLU A 56 1.82 -2.69 12.95
N MET A 57 1.06 -1.65 13.33
CA MET A 57 1.01 -0.39 12.59
C MET A 57 1.86 0.68 13.27
N ILE A 58 2.71 1.35 12.49
CA ILE A 58 3.46 2.55 12.90
C ILE A 58 2.99 3.71 12.02
N GLY A 59 2.55 4.79 12.65
CA GLY A 59 2.01 5.96 11.97
C GLY A 59 1.56 7.04 12.92
N ALA A 60 0.73 7.94 12.44
CA ALA A 60 0.15 8.98 13.29
C ALA A 60 -1.29 9.31 12.90
N VAL A 61 -2.09 9.62 13.91
CA VAL A 61 -3.45 10.17 13.77
C VAL A 61 -3.53 11.51 14.49
N GLY A 62 -4.49 12.35 14.11
CA GLY A 62 -4.75 13.61 14.78
C GLY A 62 -5.41 13.43 16.14
N SER A 63 -5.43 14.53 16.92
CA SER A 63 -6.17 14.63 18.19
C SER A 63 -7.66 14.96 17.96
N ASP A 64 -8.19 14.61 16.79
CA ASP A 64 -9.57 14.79 16.37
C ASP A 64 -10.40 13.50 16.47
N ASP A 65 -11.73 13.61 16.25
CA ASP A 65 -12.63 12.45 16.26
C ASP A 65 -12.24 11.43 15.16
N SER A 66 -11.72 11.90 14.04
CA SER A 66 -11.21 11.06 12.96
C SER A 66 -10.03 10.20 13.42
N GLY A 67 -9.14 10.76 14.24
CA GLY A 67 -7.99 10.02 14.79
C GLY A 67 -8.44 8.89 15.72
N ALA A 68 -9.41 9.17 16.61
CA ALA A 68 -9.98 8.15 17.48
C ALA A 68 -10.68 7.04 16.67
N TRP A 69 -11.42 7.40 15.63
CA TRP A 69 -12.10 6.47 14.73
C TRP A 69 -11.12 5.58 13.95
N LEU A 70 -10.09 6.17 13.32
CA LEU A 70 -9.07 5.43 12.58
C LEU A 70 -8.31 4.44 13.46
N ARG A 71 -7.94 4.85 14.69
CA ARG A 71 -7.32 3.95 15.66
C ARG A 71 -8.26 2.81 16.05
N GLY A 72 -9.57 3.09 16.20
CA GLY A 72 -10.60 2.07 16.41
C GLY A 72 -10.67 1.05 15.27
N ILE A 73 -10.48 1.46 14.01
CA ILE A 73 -10.39 0.53 12.86
C ILE A 73 -9.16 -0.36 13.01
N VAL A 74 -7.97 0.20 13.26
CA VAL A 74 -6.73 -0.57 13.47
C VAL A 74 -6.95 -1.68 14.50
N THR A 75 -7.46 -1.35 15.66
CA THR A 75 -7.68 -2.31 16.76
C THR A 75 -8.79 -3.33 16.45
N SER A 76 -9.87 -2.93 15.76
CA SER A 76 -10.97 -3.84 15.39
C SER A 76 -10.57 -4.87 14.34
N GLU A 77 -9.55 -4.58 13.52
CA GLU A 77 -8.96 -5.52 12.56
C GLU A 77 -7.85 -6.40 13.18
N GLY A 78 -7.66 -6.31 14.50
CA GLY A 78 -6.66 -7.11 15.23
C GLY A 78 -5.22 -6.68 14.99
N ILE A 79 -5.00 -5.45 14.51
CA ILE A 79 -3.69 -4.87 14.23
C ILE A 79 -3.20 -4.19 15.51
N GLY A 80 -1.92 -4.41 15.87
CA GLY A 80 -1.28 -3.70 16.97
C GLY A 80 -1.10 -2.21 16.67
N ASP A 81 -1.48 -1.34 17.60
CA ASP A 81 -1.51 0.12 17.42
C ASP A 81 -0.55 0.87 18.35
N ALA A 82 0.32 0.17 19.06
CA ALA A 82 1.27 0.79 20.00
C ALA A 82 2.20 1.80 19.30
N GLY A 83 2.53 1.57 18.03
CA GLY A 83 3.31 2.47 17.18
C GLY A 83 2.49 3.61 16.53
N VAL A 84 1.16 3.67 16.73
CA VAL A 84 0.32 4.74 16.19
C VAL A 84 0.25 5.89 17.19
N ARG A 85 0.90 7.01 16.87
CA ARG A 85 0.92 8.22 17.73
C ARG A 85 -0.32 9.08 17.51
N THR A 86 -0.77 9.73 18.57
CA THR A 86 -1.72 10.86 18.46
C THR A 86 -0.93 12.16 18.51
N VAL A 87 -1.11 13.01 17.51
CA VAL A 87 -0.42 14.30 17.38
C VAL A 87 -1.42 15.45 17.28
N ASP A 88 -1.05 16.64 17.71
CA ASP A 88 -1.93 17.80 17.63
C ASP A 88 -2.31 18.14 16.20
N GLY A 89 -3.58 18.43 15.97
CA GLY A 89 -4.14 18.82 14.68
C GLY A 89 -4.95 17.70 14.00
N PRO A 90 -5.33 17.89 12.74
CA PRO A 90 -6.22 16.95 12.05
C PRO A 90 -5.49 15.68 11.60
N SER A 91 -6.24 14.59 11.55
CA SER A 91 -5.84 13.35 10.88
C SER A 91 -5.64 13.56 9.38
N GLY A 92 -4.93 12.62 8.72
CA GLY A 92 -4.81 12.60 7.27
C GLY A 92 -6.19 12.49 6.61
N THR A 93 -6.39 13.18 5.50
CA THR A 93 -7.68 13.21 4.80
C THR A 93 -7.45 13.14 3.29
N ALA A 94 -8.20 12.29 2.60
CA ALA A 94 -8.31 12.32 1.15
C ALA A 94 -9.68 12.86 0.75
N LEU A 95 -9.70 13.88 -0.09
CA LEU A 95 -10.91 14.38 -0.73
C LEU A 95 -11.01 13.73 -2.10
N ILE A 96 -12.07 12.95 -2.30
CA ILE A 96 -12.23 12.11 -3.50
C ILE A 96 -13.54 12.51 -4.18
N GLU A 97 -13.45 13.14 -5.35
CA GLU A 97 -14.57 13.45 -6.21
C GLU A 97 -14.77 12.33 -7.22
N VAL A 98 -16.00 11.82 -7.36
CA VAL A 98 -16.33 10.75 -8.32
C VAL A 98 -17.56 11.13 -9.12
N ASP A 99 -17.44 11.20 -10.44
CA ASP A 99 -18.56 11.47 -11.33
C ASP A 99 -19.30 10.21 -11.79
N ARG A 100 -20.40 10.38 -12.55
CA ARG A 100 -21.20 9.26 -13.06
C ARG A 100 -20.46 8.35 -14.03
N SER A 101 -19.36 8.80 -14.62
CA SER A 101 -18.54 7.97 -15.52
C SER A 101 -17.53 7.11 -14.75
N GLY A 102 -17.41 7.33 -13.42
CA GLY A 102 -16.39 6.71 -12.56
C GLY A 102 -15.04 7.45 -12.61
N MET A 103 -14.97 8.59 -13.32
CA MET A 103 -13.77 9.43 -13.27
C MET A 103 -13.62 10.01 -11.86
N ASN A 104 -12.40 9.97 -11.32
CA ASN A 104 -12.12 10.51 -10.00
C ASN A 104 -11.03 11.59 -10.02
N ARG A 105 -11.07 12.45 -9.00
CA ARG A 105 -10.00 13.37 -8.63
C ARG A 105 -9.74 13.22 -7.14
N ILE A 106 -8.47 13.14 -6.76
CA ILE A 106 -8.09 12.90 -5.38
C ILE A 106 -7.13 14.00 -4.95
N VAL A 107 -7.44 14.63 -3.80
CA VAL A 107 -6.55 15.56 -3.12
C VAL A 107 -6.26 15.00 -1.75
N VAL A 108 -4.98 14.73 -1.45
CA VAL A 108 -4.56 14.23 -0.15
C VAL A 108 -4.00 15.38 0.68
N VAL A 109 -4.54 15.53 1.90
CA VAL A 109 -4.01 16.39 2.94
C VAL A 109 -3.33 15.52 3.99
N PRO A 110 -1.99 15.52 4.09
CA PRO A 110 -1.27 14.58 4.96
C PRO A 110 -1.67 14.66 6.44
N GLY A 111 -1.99 15.83 6.95
CA GLY A 111 -2.35 16.02 8.35
C GLY A 111 -1.31 15.38 9.29
N ALA A 112 -1.78 14.52 10.20
CA ALA A 112 -0.94 13.80 11.15
C ALA A 112 0.12 12.90 10.48
N ASN A 113 -0.17 12.31 9.31
CA ASN A 113 0.80 11.47 8.59
C ASN A 113 2.09 12.22 8.27
N GLY A 114 1.97 13.53 7.93
CA GLY A 114 3.12 14.39 7.68
C GLY A 114 3.99 14.69 8.92
N LYS A 115 3.56 14.27 10.11
CA LYS A 115 4.26 14.48 11.39
C LYS A 115 4.94 13.21 11.93
N VAL A 116 4.87 12.10 11.21
CA VAL A 116 5.65 10.89 11.54
C VAL A 116 7.13 11.22 11.36
N THR A 117 7.93 11.02 12.41
CA THR A 117 9.36 11.32 12.38
C THR A 117 10.22 10.06 12.29
N PRO A 118 11.48 10.15 11.81
CA PRO A 118 12.43 9.03 11.84
C PRO A 118 12.62 8.44 13.23
N ASP A 119 12.66 9.28 14.27
CA ASP A 119 12.83 8.84 15.65
C ASP A 119 11.63 8.04 16.15
N ASP A 120 10.41 8.44 15.77
CA ASP A 120 9.19 7.70 16.07
C ASP A 120 9.23 6.29 15.48
N VAL A 121 9.63 6.20 14.21
CA VAL A 121 9.75 4.94 13.49
C VAL A 121 10.82 4.05 14.11
N ALA A 122 12.00 4.61 14.40
CA ALA A 122 13.09 3.86 14.98
C ALA A 122 12.76 3.34 16.39
N ALA A 123 12.13 4.19 17.22
CA ALA A 123 11.70 3.80 18.57
C ALA A 123 10.67 2.67 18.51
N ALA A 124 9.60 2.83 17.71
CA ALA A 124 8.55 1.83 17.59
C ALA A 124 9.07 0.49 17.03
N LEU A 125 9.96 0.52 16.01
CA LEU A 125 10.59 -0.69 15.49
C LEU A 125 11.49 -1.37 16.52
N SER A 126 12.12 -0.59 17.42
CA SER A 126 12.99 -1.15 18.47
C SER A 126 12.21 -1.96 19.49
N ASP A 127 10.97 -1.59 19.76
CA ASP A 127 10.10 -2.22 20.76
C ASP A 127 9.39 -3.49 20.22
N ILE A 128 9.50 -3.78 18.92
CA ILE A 128 8.88 -4.94 18.29
C ILE A 128 9.93 -6.06 18.10
N ASP A 129 9.62 -7.23 18.64
CA ASP A 129 10.40 -8.44 18.45
C ASP A 129 9.92 -9.22 17.21
N ASP A 130 10.82 -10.07 16.66
CA ASP A 130 10.53 -11.03 15.57
C ASP A 130 9.87 -10.37 14.35
N ILE A 131 10.45 -9.27 13.88
CA ILE A 131 10.00 -8.58 12.68
C ILE A 131 10.43 -9.38 11.45
N ALA A 132 9.47 -9.97 10.72
CA ALA A 132 9.72 -10.63 9.45
C ALA A 132 9.80 -9.64 8.29
N ILE A 133 8.91 -8.63 8.30
CA ILE A 133 8.74 -7.70 7.19
C ILE A 133 8.51 -6.28 7.72
N VAL A 134 9.15 -5.30 7.09
CA VAL A 134 8.80 -3.88 7.20
C VAL A 134 8.29 -3.41 5.85
N LEU A 135 7.04 -2.95 5.80
CA LEU A 135 6.36 -2.44 4.61
C LEU A 135 6.09 -0.95 4.76
N THR A 136 6.38 -0.15 3.73
CA THR A 136 6.06 1.29 3.71
C THR A 136 5.58 1.77 2.34
N GLN A 137 4.96 2.95 2.30
CA GLN A 137 4.42 3.59 1.11
C GLN A 137 4.86 5.06 1.05
N GLY A 138 4.46 5.80 -0.01
CA GLY A 138 4.84 7.20 -0.24
C GLY A 138 4.00 8.25 0.50
N GLU A 139 3.20 7.89 1.50
CA GLU A 139 2.25 8.82 2.16
C GLU A 139 2.70 9.30 3.55
N VAL A 140 3.93 9.01 3.94
CA VAL A 140 4.60 9.56 5.13
C VAL A 140 5.90 10.26 4.72
N PRO A 141 6.52 11.09 5.57
CA PRO A 141 7.75 11.80 5.21
C PRO A 141 8.86 10.86 4.73
N LEU A 142 9.57 11.24 3.67
CA LEU A 142 10.65 10.45 3.06
C LEU A 142 11.69 10.01 4.09
N ALA A 143 12.10 10.88 5.01
CA ALA A 143 13.06 10.54 6.06
C ALA A 143 12.55 9.40 6.98
N SER A 144 11.23 9.30 7.19
CA SER A 144 10.61 8.23 7.99
C SER A 144 10.55 6.93 7.20
N ILE A 145 10.36 7.00 5.89
CA ILE A 145 10.49 5.84 4.98
C ILE A 145 11.93 5.30 5.02
N GLU A 146 12.92 6.20 4.92
CA GLU A 146 14.34 5.84 5.02
C GLU A 146 14.65 5.15 6.36
N ALA A 147 14.19 5.72 7.48
CA ALA A 147 14.36 5.11 8.79
C ALA A 147 13.72 3.73 8.88
N ALA A 148 12.51 3.55 8.33
CA ALA A 148 11.83 2.26 8.30
C ALA A 148 12.65 1.18 7.57
N MET A 149 13.18 1.51 6.39
CA MET A 149 13.97 0.58 5.58
C MET A 149 15.31 0.26 6.24
N VAL A 150 16.04 1.27 6.72
CA VAL A 150 17.37 1.09 7.33
C VAL A 150 17.27 0.31 8.64
N VAL A 151 16.36 0.71 9.55
CA VAL A 151 16.19 0.04 10.85
C VAL A 151 15.61 -1.37 10.66
N GLY A 152 14.62 -1.53 9.78
CA GLY A 152 14.06 -2.85 9.46
C GLY A 152 15.14 -3.82 8.96
N LYS A 153 15.96 -3.39 8.02
CA LYS A 153 17.06 -4.20 7.49
C LYS A 153 18.10 -4.54 8.56
N ALA A 154 18.44 -3.58 9.44
CA ALA A 154 19.36 -3.81 10.54
C ALA A 154 18.82 -4.83 11.57
N LYS A 155 17.51 -4.96 11.71
CA LYS A 155 16.83 -5.98 12.53
C LYS A 155 16.66 -7.34 11.80
N GLY A 156 17.13 -7.46 10.57
CA GLY A 156 17.04 -8.69 9.77
C GLY A 156 15.68 -8.89 9.10
N ALA A 157 14.81 -7.89 9.14
CA ALA A 157 13.53 -7.94 8.44
C ALA A 157 13.70 -7.78 6.93
N ARG A 158 12.81 -8.39 6.14
CA ARG A 158 12.67 -8.08 4.71
C ARG A 158 12.00 -6.72 4.54
N THR A 159 12.62 -5.83 3.78
CA THR A 159 12.15 -4.47 3.56
C THR A 159 11.39 -4.37 2.24
N ILE A 160 10.18 -3.82 2.28
CA ILE A 160 9.29 -3.70 1.12
C ILE A 160 8.81 -2.27 1.00
N LEU A 161 9.00 -1.68 -0.18
CA LEU A 161 8.53 -0.34 -0.52
C LEU A 161 7.48 -0.41 -1.63
N ASN A 162 6.26 0.04 -1.34
CA ASN A 162 5.30 0.41 -2.36
C ASN A 162 5.42 1.93 -2.61
N PRO A 163 6.08 2.38 -3.68
CA PRO A 163 6.40 3.80 -3.91
C PRO A 163 5.19 4.58 -4.45
N ALA A 164 4.07 4.51 -3.75
CA ALA A 164 2.79 5.09 -4.09
C ALA A 164 2.35 6.13 -3.03
N PRO A 165 2.15 7.42 -3.40
CA PRO A 165 2.56 8.01 -4.68
C PRO A 165 4.08 8.00 -4.86
N ALA A 166 4.54 8.09 -6.11
CA ALA A 166 5.97 8.15 -6.39
C ALA A 166 6.57 9.46 -5.85
N LEU A 167 7.70 9.31 -5.16
CA LEU A 167 8.54 10.39 -4.65
C LEU A 167 9.93 10.29 -5.30
N ASP A 168 10.74 11.33 -5.13
CA ASP A 168 12.16 11.29 -5.55
C ASP A 168 12.97 10.48 -4.52
N TYR A 169 12.95 9.16 -4.65
CA TYR A 169 13.67 8.26 -3.75
C TYR A 169 15.16 8.28 -4.04
N PRO A 170 16.03 8.55 -3.05
CA PRO A 170 17.48 8.43 -3.21
C PRO A 170 17.89 7.00 -3.56
N VAL A 171 18.91 6.85 -4.43
CA VAL A 171 19.43 5.53 -4.83
C VAL A 171 19.90 4.73 -3.60
N ASP A 172 20.46 5.38 -2.59
CA ASP A 172 20.91 4.71 -1.37
C ASP A 172 19.74 4.13 -0.57
N LEU A 173 18.56 4.78 -0.58
CA LEU A 173 17.35 4.20 -0.03
C LEU A 173 16.92 2.94 -0.80
N LEU A 174 16.92 3.00 -2.14
CA LEU A 174 16.55 1.85 -2.97
C LEU A 174 17.45 0.63 -2.71
N ARG A 175 18.73 0.83 -2.40
CA ARG A 175 19.66 -0.26 -1.98
C ARG A 175 19.31 -0.90 -0.64
N ALA A 176 18.57 -0.20 0.21
CA ALA A 176 18.07 -0.75 1.47
C ALA A 176 16.76 -1.52 1.32
N VAL A 177 16.14 -1.48 0.13
CA VAL A 177 14.86 -2.13 -0.17
C VAL A 177 15.09 -3.51 -0.79
N ASP A 178 14.50 -4.55 -0.18
CA ASP A 178 14.56 -5.90 -0.74
C ASP A 178 13.52 -6.09 -1.86
N ILE A 179 12.29 -5.54 -1.69
CA ILE A 179 11.25 -5.60 -2.73
C ILE A 179 10.69 -4.20 -2.96
N VAL A 180 10.72 -3.72 -4.21
CA VAL A 180 10.00 -2.52 -4.62
C VAL A 180 8.79 -2.90 -5.46
N LEU A 181 7.62 -2.29 -5.17
CA LEU A 181 6.35 -2.67 -5.76
C LEU A 181 5.58 -1.44 -6.28
N PRO A 182 6.00 -0.81 -7.40
CA PRO A 182 5.27 0.25 -8.08
C PRO A 182 4.17 -0.31 -9.01
N ASN A 183 3.22 0.56 -9.38
CA ASN A 183 2.42 0.37 -10.60
C ASN A 183 3.19 0.89 -11.83
N GLU A 184 2.60 0.77 -13.03
CA GLU A 184 3.20 1.25 -14.28
C GLU A 184 3.57 2.74 -14.23
N HIS A 185 2.66 3.57 -13.74
CA HIS A 185 2.87 5.02 -13.66
C HIS A 185 4.02 5.38 -12.70
N GLU A 186 4.02 4.79 -11.53
CA GLU A 186 5.06 4.98 -10.51
C GLU A 186 6.42 4.44 -11.01
N ALA A 187 6.41 3.29 -11.69
CA ALA A 187 7.63 2.74 -12.29
C ALA A 187 8.20 3.66 -13.38
N ALA A 188 7.33 4.27 -14.22
CA ALA A 188 7.77 5.25 -15.20
C ALA A 188 8.40 6.48 -14.55
N GLN A 189 7.80 6.99 -13.47
CA GLN A 189 8.36 8.13 -12.71
C GLN A 189 9.72 7.80 -12.07
N LEU A 190 9.85 6.61 -11.47
CA LEU A 190 11.08 6.18 -10.80
C LEU A 190 12.24 5.90 -11.77
N THR A 191 11.94 5.44 -12.98
CA THR A 191 12.96 4.97 -13.92
C THR A 191 13.18 5.90 -15.11
N GLY A 192 12.23 6.78 -15.40
CA GLY A 192 12.20 7.60 -16.61
C GLY A 192 11.91 6.79 -17.89
N LEU A 193 11.52 5.51 -17.77
CA LEU A 193 11.25 4.63 -18.90
C LEU A 193 9.75 4.58 -19.20
N ASP A 194 9.39 4.35 -20.47
CA ASP A 194 8.00 4.10 -20.87
C ASP A 194 7.59 2.68 -20.43
N THR A 195 6.63 2.59 -19.53
CA THR A 195 6.12 1.34 -18.97
C THR A 195 4.76 0.92 -19.56
N SER A 196 4.26 1.64 -20.56
CA SER A 196 2.96 1.36 -21.19
C SER A 196 2.93 0.03 -21.95
N THR A 197 4.10 -0.50 -22.32
CA THR A 197 4.25 -1.80 -22.98
C THR A 197 4.82 -2.84 -22.02
N LEU A 198 4.63 -4.13 -22.33
CA LEU A 198 5.20 -5.22 -21.55
C LEU A 198 6.73 -5.14 -21.51
N GLU A 199 7.35 -4.89 -22.67
CA GLU A 199 8.80 -4.76 -22.82
C GLU A 199 9.36 -3.60 -22.01
N GLY A 200 8.65 -2.45 -22.03
CA GLY A 200 9.05 -1.27 -21.27
C GLY A 200 8.94 -1.49 -19.77
N ALA A 201 7.84 -2.09 -19.31
CA ALA A 201 7.68 -2.46 -17.90
C ALA A 201 8.74 -3.49 -17.44
N GLN A 202 9.10 -4.47 -18.29
CA GLN A 202 10.22 -5.39 -18.02
C GLN A 202 11.56 -4.67 -17.95
N ALA A 203 11.79 -3.69 -18.82
CA ALA A 203 13.01 -2.87 -18.80
C ALA A 203 13.08 -2.04 -17.50
N ALA A 204 11.97 -1.44 -17.08
CA ALA A 204 11.87 -0.68 -15.83
C ALA A 204 12.15 -1.57 -14.61
N ALA A 205 11.58 -2.79 -14.54
CA ALA A 205 11.85 -3.73 -13.46
C ALA A 205 13.34 -4.10 -13.38
N ARG A 206 13.98 -4.41 -14.51
CA ARG A 206 15.43 -4.68 -14.56
C ARG A 206 16.25 -3.46 -14.17
N HIS A 207 15.82 -2.25 -14.56
CA HIS A 207 16.49 -1.03 -14.16
C HIS A 207 16.47 -0.82 -12.65
N LEU A 208 15.32 -0.99 -12.00
CA LEU A 208 15.21 -0.93 -10.53
C LEU A 208 16.13 -1.93 -9.83
N VAL A 209 16.23 -3.17 -10.35
CA VAL A 209 17.19 -4.17 -9.85
C VAL A 209 18.63 -3.68 -10.03
N SER A 210 18.96 -3.04 -11.14
CA SER A 210 20.31 -2.50 -11.38
C SER A 210 20.69 -1.36 -10.42
N LEU A 211 19.71 -0.69 -9.81
CA LEU A 211 19.92 0.31 -8.76
C LEU A 211 20.18 -0.30 -7.37
N GLY A 212 20.03 -1.61 -7.23
CA GLY A 212 20.37 -2.36 -6.01
C GLY A 212 19.19 -2.98 -5.27
N VAL A 213 17.95 -2.85 -5.79
CA VAL A 213 16.77 -3.55 -5.27
C VAL A 213 16.90 -5.05 -5.56
N ALA A 214 16.62 -5.91 -4.58
CA ALA A 214 16.76 -7.36 -4.80
C ALA A 214 15.65 -7.93 -5.69
N CYS A 215 14.42 -7.43 -5.58
CA CYS A 215 13.28 -7.81 -6.43
C CYS A 215 12.42 -6.59 -6.76
N ALA A 216 12.15 -6.34 -8.04
CA ALA A 216 11.21 -5.34 -8.51
C ALA A 216 9.94 -6.03 -9.03
N ILE A 217 8.76 -5.58 -8.58
CA ILE A 217 7.46 -6.07 -9.03
C ILE A 217 6.68 -4.87 -9.55
N ILE A 218 6.26 -4.88 -10.82
CA ILE A 218 5.47 -3.79 -11.42
C ILE A 218 4.07 -4.32 -11.70
N THR A 219 3.06 -3.76 -11.01
CA THR A 219 1.65 -4.11 -11.25
C THR A 219 1.12 -3.39 -12.49
N ARG A 220 0.30 -4.10 -13.29
CA ARG A 220 -0.22 -3.67 -14.60
C ARG A 220 -1.73 -3.82 -14.68
N GLY A 221 -2.43 -3.61 -13.57
CA GLY A 221 -3.88 -3.71 -13.50
C GLY A 221 -4.40 -5.05 -14.04
N GLY A 222 -5.26 -5.00 -15.04
CA GLY A 222 -5.85 -6.18 -15.67
C GLY A 222 -4.86 -7.07 -16.43
N ASP A 223 -3.65 -6.59 -16.71
CA ASP A 223 -2.57 -7.35 -17.36
C ASP A 223 -1.67 -8.10 -16.34
N GLY A 224 -2.03 -8.07 -15.05
CA GLY A 224 -1.31 -8.75 -13.98
C GLY A 224 -0.12 -7.96 -13.46
N ALA A 225 1.01 -8.61 -13.27
CA ALA A 225 2.25 -7.95 -12.87
C ALA A 225 3.46 -8.65 -13.51
N ILE A 226 4.57 -7.94 -13.51
CA ILE A 226 5.88 -8.49 -13.88
C ILE A 226 6.83 -8.37 -12.70
N TRP A 227 7.82 -9.21 -12.67
CA TRP A 227 8.87 -9.15 -11.66
C TRP A 227 10.25 -9.40 -12.25
N ALA A 228 11.27 -8.89 -11.60
CA ALA A 228 12.68 -9.14 -11.93
C ALA A 228 13.52 -9.21 -10.65
N THR A 229 14.51 -10.10 -10.67
CA THR A 229 15.65 -10.17 -9.74
C THR A 229 16.95 -10.10 -10.54
N ALA A 230 18.09 -10.22 -9.89
CA ALA A 230 19.38 -10.29 -10.60
C ALA A 230 19.50 -11.55 -11.47
N GLU A 231 18.87 -12.66 -11.07
CA GLU A 231 19.01 -13.96 -11.74
C GLU A 231 17.87 -14.29 -12.72
N SER A 232 16.69 -13.73 -12.51
CA SER A 232 15.49 -14.15 -13.23
C SER A 232 14.43 -13.06 -13.33
N SER A 233 13.49 -13.25 -14.24
CA SER A 233 12.32 -12.38 -14.40
C SER A 233 11.14 -13.18 -14.93
N GLY A 234 9.93 -12.67 -14.71
CA GLY A 234 8.73 -13.35 -15.15
C GLY A 234 7.48 -12.49 -15.04
N SER A 235 6.34 -13.09 -15.31
CA SER A 235 5.02 -12.47 -15.16
C SER A 235 4.21 -13.14 -14.06
N ILE A 236 3.32 -12.37 -13.45
CA ILE A 236 2.34 -12.81 -12.45
C ILE A 236 0.98 -12.64 -13.11
N PRO A 237 0.32 -13.74 -13.50
CA PRO A 237 -0.98 -13.67 -14.16
C PRO A 237 -2.07 -13.19 -13.19
N VAL A 238 -3.12 -12.56 -13.72
CA VAL A 238 -4.32 -12.24 -12.97
C VAL A 238 -5.15 -13.49 -12.69
N PHE A 239 -5.88 -13.48 -11.58
CA PHE A 239 -6.97 -14.42 -11.38
C PHE A 239 -8.23 -13.91 -12.10
N PRO A 240 -9.00 -14.78 -12.79
CA PRO A 240 -10.22 -14.38 -13.48
C PRO A 240 -11.30 -14.01 -12.46
N VAL A 241 -11.63 -12.72 -12.40
CA VAL A 241 -12.69 -12.15 -11.57
C VAL A 241 -13.49 -11.14 -12.38
N THR A 242 -14.69 -10.78 -11.92
CA THR A 242 -15.48 -9.70 -12.52
C THR A 242 -15.29 -8.44 -11.68
N PRO A 243 -14.56 -7.43 -12.18
CA PRO A 243 -14.29 -6.23 -11.41
C PRO A 243 -15.54 -5.35 -11.29
N VAL A 244 -15.68 -4.74 -10.10
CA VAL A 244 -16.71 -3.76 -9.75
C VAL A 244 -16.06 -2.41 -9.49
N ASP A 245 -14.94 -2.41 -8.73
CA ASP A 245 -14.18 -1.22 -8.34
C ASP A 245 -12.71 -1.61 -8.21
N THR A 246 -11.78 -0.77 -8.65
CA THR A 246 -10.33 -1.04 -8.59
C THR A 246 -9.62 -0.37 -7.42
N VAL A 247 -10.36 0.36 -6.59
CA VAL A 247 -9.83 1.01 -5.38
C VAL A 247 -9.21 -0.06 -4.46
N ALA A 248 -8.05 0.26 -3.89
CA ALA A 248 -7.26 -0.61 -3.01
C ALA A 248 -6.81 -1.96 -3.59
N ALA A 249 -6.95 -2.23 -4.90
CA ALA A 249 -6.44 -3.47 -5.50
C ALA A 249 -4.91 -3.62 -5.33
N GLY A 250 -4.16 -2.52 -5.48
CA GLY A 250 -2.71 -2.47 -5.22
C GLY A 250 -2.37 -2.69 -3.74
N ASP A 251 -3.18 -2.13 -2.83
CA ASP A 251 -3.00 -2.32 -1.39
C ASP A 251 -3.27 -3.78 -0.99
N ALA A 252 -4.32 -4.38 -1.55
CA ALA A 252 -4.62 -5.80 -1.36
C ALA A 252 -3.51 -6.70 -1.92
N PHE A 253 -2.93 -6.35 -3.08
CA PHE A 253 -1.78 -7.04 -3.66
C PHE A 253 -0.58 -6.99 -2.71
N CYS A 254 -0.24 -5.80 -2.17
CA CYS A 254 0.81 -5.65 -1.16
C CYS A 254 0.51 -6.49 0.09
N GLY A 255 -0.71 -6.42 0.63
CA GLY A 255 -1.15 -7.21 1.78
C GLY A 255 -1.02 -8.71 1.56
N GLY A 256 -1.43 -9.20 0.39
CA GLY A 256 -1.30 -10.61 0.00
C GLY A 256 0.15 -11.06 -0.08
N LEU A 257 1.01 -10.24 -0.69
CA LEU A 257 2.45 -10.50 -0.78
C LEU A 257 3.08 -10.66 0.61
N VAL A 258 2.87 -9.67 1.49
CA VAL A 258 3.52 -9.66 2.80
C VAL A 258 2.95 -10.74 3.73
N ALA A 259 1.66 -11.05 3.65
CA ALA A 259 1.06 -12.12 4.43
C ALA A 259 1.68 -13.48 4.08
N ALA A 260 1.79 -13.80 2.79
CA ALA A 260 2.41 -15.03 2.33
C ALA A 260 3.90 -15.13 2.72
N LEU A 261 4.66 -14.05 2.54
CA LEU A 261 6.08 -14.01 2.89
C LEU A 261 6.30 -14.15 4.41
N ALA A 262 5.43 -13.55 5.24
CA ALA A 262 5.50 -13.68 6.70
C ALA A 262 5.14 -15.09 7.19
N GLU A 263 4.35 -15.84 6.44
CA GLU A 263 4.12 -17.28 6.65
C GLU A 263 5.31 -18.17 6.21
N GLY A 264 6.30 -17.61 5.52
CA GLY A 264 7.47 -18.34 5.04
C GLY A 264 7.29 -18.96 3.67
N HIS A 265 6.26 -18.56 2.91
CA HIS A 265 6.11 -18.99 1.53
C HIS A 265 7.22 -18.42 0.63
N GLU A 266 7.60 -19.20 -0.37
CA GLU A 266 8.51 -18.77 -1.43
C GLU A 266 7.88 -17.65 -2.29
N LEU A 267 8.72 -16.84 -2.96
CA LEU A 267 8.27 -15.71 -3.77
C LEU A 267 7.18 -16.08 -4.79
N THR A 268 7.29 -17.23 -5.43
CA THR A 268 6.31 -17.67 -6.45
C THR A 268 4.92 -17.85 -5.85
N GLU A 269 4.80 -18.42 -4.65
CA GLU A 269 3.52 -18.58 -3.98
C GLU A 269 3.04 -17.24 -3.41
N ALA A 270 3.94 -16.40 -2.92
CA ALA A 270 3.61 -15.05 -2.48
C ALA A 270 3.06 -14.18 -3.62
N PHE A 271 3.57 -14.33 -4.85
CA PHE A 271 3.00 -13.69 -6.04
C PHE A 271 1.58 -14.16 -6.34
N ARG A 272 1.28 -15.44 -6.16
CA ARG A 272 -0.09 -15.98 -6.34
C ARG A 272 -1.06 -15.38 -5.32
N TRP A 273 -0.63 -15.27 -4.06
CA TRP A 273 -1.44 -14.63 -3.02
C TRP A 273 -1.69 -13.16 -3.32
N ALA A 274 -0.65 -12.44 -3.73
CA ALA A 274 -0.74 -11.04 -4.11
C ALA A 274 -1.74 -10.81 -5.25
N ALA A 275 -1.61 -11.59 -6.33
CA ALA A 275 -2.51 -11.51 -7.48
C ALA A 275 -3.96 -11.88 -7.13
N ALA A 276 -4.16 -12.91 -6.31
CA ALA A 276 -5.49 -13.32 -5.85
C ALA A 276 -6.13 -12.25 -4.95
N ALA A 277 -5.37 -11.68 -4.01
CA ALA A 277 -5.85 -10.63 -3.12
C ALA A 277 -6.22 -9.36 -3.89
N GLY A 278 -5.33 -8.91 -4.80
CA GLY A 278 -5.62 -7.77 -5.67
C GLY A 278 -6.85 -7.98 -6.54
N GLY A 279 -6.98 -9.17 -7.16
CA GLY A 279 -8.16 -9.53 -7.93
C GLY A 279 -9.44 -9.54 -7.11
N LEU A 280 -9.45 -10.16 -5.93
CA LEU A 280 -10.62 -10.19 -5.03
C LEU A 280 -11.05 -8.80 -4.59
N ALA A 281 -10.12 -7.91 -4.28
CA ALA A 281 -10.42 -6.54 -3.89
C ALA A 281 -11.21 -5.83 -4.99
N THR A 282 -10.93 -6.10 -6.27
CA THR A 282 -11.69 -5.48 -7.37
C THR A 282 -13.15 -5.91 -7.46
N THR A 283 -13.56 -6.98 -6.78
CA THR A 283 -14.94 -7.52 -6.85
C THR A 283 -15.95 -6.82 -5.95
N LYS A 284 -15.48 -5.90 -5.11
CA LYS A 284 -16.30 -5.14 -4.15
C LYS A 284 -15.96 -3.66 -4.26
N ALA A 285 -16.91 -2.80 -3.87
CA ALA A 285 -16.68 -1.35 -3.85
C ALA A 285 -15.95 -0.87 -2.58
N GLY A 286 -15.16 0.20 -2.73
CA GLY A 286 -14.48 0.90 -1.65
C GLY A 286 -13.11 0.31 -1.30
N ALA A 287 -12.37 0.98 -0.39
CA ALA A 287 -11.01 0.59 0.03
C ALA A 287 -11.06 -0.56 1.05
N VAL A 288 -11.04 -0.24 2.36
CA VAL A 288 -11.08 -1.26 3.43
C VAL A 288 -12.22 -2.27 3.29
N PRO A 289 -13.47 -1.89 2.88
CA PRO A 289 -14.54 -2.86 2.71
C PRO A 289 -14.28 -3.91 1.63
N SER A 290 -13.50 -3.61 0.61
CA SER A 290 -13.21 -4.53 -0.50
C SER A 290 -12.13 -5.56 -0.18
N LEU A 291 -11.28 -5.30 0.81
CA LEU A 291 -10.14 -6.15 1.15
C LEU A 291 -10.57 -7.57 1.53
N PRO A 292 -9.96 -8.60 0.90
CA PRO A 292 -10.41 -9.97 1.06
C PRO A 292 -10.01 -10.58 2.39
N THR A 293 -10.78 -11.59 2.79
CA THR A 293 -10.44 -12.49 3.90
C THR A 293 -9.57 -13.65 3.43
N ARG A 294 -8.90 -14.32 4.36
CA ARG A 294 -8.13 -15.55 4.10
C ARG A 294 -8.96 -16.62 3.41
N SER A 295 -10.20 -16.84 3.84
CA SER A 295 -11.08 -17.86 3.27
C SER A 295 -11.44 -17.59 1.80
N GLU A 296 -11.69 -16.31 1.47
CA GLU A 296 -11.94 -15.89 0.07
C GLU A 296 -10.70 -16.14 -0.80
N LEU A 297 -9.52 -15.75 -0.30
CA LEU A 297 -8.24 -15.96 -0.99
C LEU A 297 -8.01 -17.45 -1.29
N GLU A 298 -8.09 -18.30 -0.27
CA GLU A 298 -7.86 -19.76 -0.43
C GLU A 298 -8.87 -20.41 -1.37
N THR A 299 -10.11 -19.92 -1.38
CA THR A 299 -11.14 -20.39 -2.30
C THR A 299 -10.79 -20.06 -3.75
N LEU A 300 -10.27 -18.84 -3.99
CA LEU A 300 -9.88 -18.42 -5.34
C LEU A 300 -8.62 -19.16 -5.83
N ILE A 301 -7.61 -19.32 -4.98
CA ILE A 301 -6.35 -20.02 -5.34
C ILE A 301 -6.55 -21.51 -5.66
N LYS A 302 -7.55 -22.15 -5.06
CA LYS A 302 -7.86 -23.58 -5.30
C LYS A 302 -8.62 -23.84 -6.60
N ARG A 303 -9.11 -22.82 -7.29
CA ARG A 303 -9.79 -22.93 -8.60
C ARG A 303 -8.81 -23.03 -9.75
#